data_0a50999d57158d31eacbcaad79669cc2
#
_entry.id   0a50999d57158d31eacbcaad79669cc2
#
_cell.length_a   1.000
_cell.length_b   1.000
_cell.length_c   1.000
_cell.angle_alpha   90.00
_cell.angle_beta   90.00
_cell.angle_gamma   90.00
#
_symmetry.space_group_name_H-M   'P 1'
#
loop_
_entity.id
_entity.type
_entity.pdbx_description
1 polymer ?
#
loop_
_entity_poly.entity_id
_entity_poly.type
_entity_poly.pdbx_seq_one_letter_code
_entity_poly.pdbx_strand_id
1 'polypeptide(L)'
;MTLLISATVFGQPKLVPTRVTLKNGKSFTLNLAEGFEIIPAAEGLKRVRFFAKAPDGRIFVTDMYNLTDNKRGTVYILDGWDAAKGKFSKVIPYMTGLHNPNSVQFYRDSDGQEWIYLAETEKLTRRKFTRGEIRPTDTRPQTLATFPDYGLSYKYGGWHLTRTISFSPDGKLYVSVGSSCNACVEKEKIRASIVEMNPDGTDQREFARGLRNAVGLRAIGKFVFATNQGSDHLGLQKPDETFYALKQGSDYGWPYCHSSGGKIFADPGFKRPGQCSNVTAPYAYFPARSSALGFDYFDDADTVASIKDAFLVSLHGSTNKAIGHGYKVVIMRKGERLQDFMNGFLQRGKVNGRPCDIMKLDANAFLMTDDFSGIVYLVRKKGTVTEIVEDV
;
A
#
# COMPACT_ATOMS: atom_id res chain seq x y z
N MET A 1 35.79 -27.22 -8.69
CA MET A 1 34.41 -27.73 -8.47
C MET A 1 33.50 -26.51 -8.52
N THR A 2 32.95 -26.21 -9.69
CA THR A 2 32.13 -25.02 -9.95
C THR A 2 30.71 -25.37 -9.49
N LEU A 3 30.24 -24.74 -8.41
CA LEU A 3 28.83 -24.87 -8.00
C LEU A 3 27.98 -24.15 -9.05
N LEU A 4 27.29 -24.91 -9.87
CA LEU A 4 26.18 -24.43 -10.68
C LEU A 4 25.02 -24.10 -9.74
N ILE A 5 24.86 -22.84 -9.36
CA ILE A 5 23.62 -22.35 -8.74
C ILE A 5 22.56 -22.36 -9.85
N SER A 6 21.73 -23.37 -9.88
CA SER A 6 20.56 -23.38 -10.78
C SER A 6 19.59 -22.30 -10.26
N ALA A 7 19.51 -21.17 -10.94
CA ALA A 7 18.44 -20.22 -10.72
C ALA A 7 17.12 -20.89 -11.07
N THR A 8 16.26 -21.12 -10.07
CA THR A 8 14.92 -21.62 -10.30
C THR A 8 14.12 -20.53 -11.00
N VAL A 9 13.95 -20.62 -12.30
CA VAL A 9 13.08 -19.72 -13.04
C VAL A 9 11.65 -20.10 -12.73
N PHE A 10 10.97 -19.30 -11.90
CA PHE A 10 9.55 -19.48 -11.64
C PHE A 10 8.76 -19.05 -12.89
N GLY A 11 8.07 -20.01 -13.52
CA GLY A 11 7.19 -19.72 -14.65
C GLY A 11 5.98 -18.87 -14.22
N GLN A 12 5.39 -18.14 -15.18
CA GLN A 12 4.11 -17.44 -14.97
C GLN A 12 3.06 -18.44 -14.43
N PRO A 13 2.43 -18.21 -13.28
CA PRO A 13 1.39 -19.10 -12.81
C PRO A 13 0.22 -19.14 -13.81
N LYS A 14 -0.34 -20.31 -14.01
CA LYS A 14 -1.55 -20.45 -14.81
C LYS A 14 -2.68 -19.66 -14.13
N LEU A 15 -3.34 -18.79 -14.87
CA LEU A 15 -4.50 -18.05 -14.40
C LEU A 15 -5.78 -18.75 -14.84
N VAL A 16 -6.72 -18.91 -13.91
CA VAL A 16 -8.02 -19.55 -14.18
C VAL A 16 -9.18 -18.58 -13.96
N PRO A 17 -10.20 -18.57 -14.84
CA PRO A 17 -11.37 -17.74 -14.65
C PRO A 17 -12.08 -18.08 -13.34
N THR A 18 -12.27 -17.08 -12.48
CA THR A 18 -12.91 -17.24 -11.16
C THR A 18 -14.04 -16.21 -11.05
N ARG A 19 -15.26 -16.69 -10.84
CA ARG A 19 -16.43 -15.83 -10.67
C ARG A 19 -16.47 -15.23 -9.28
N VAL A 20 -16.65 -13.93 -9.21
CA VAL A 20 -16.90 -13.18 -7.97
C VAL A 20 -18.36 -12.73 -7.99
N THR A 21 -19.08 -12.99 -6.90
CA THR A 21 -20.47 -12.54 -6.72
C THR A 21 -20.58 -11.75 -5.43
N LEU A 22 -21.09 -10.53 -5.52
CA LEU A 22 -21.26 -9.59 -4.41
C LEU A 22 -22.66 -9.71 -3.78
N LYS A 23 -22.83 -9.22 -2.57
CA LYS A 23 -24.14 -9.23 -1.85
C LYS A 23 -25.26 -8.54 -2.64
N ASN A 24 -24.93 -7.51 -3.42
CA ASN A 24 -25.91 -6.79 -4.25
C ASN A 24 -26.27 -7.52 -5.55
N GLY A 25 -25.84 -8.76 -5.74
CA GLY A 25 -26.09 -9.57 -6.93
C GLY A 25 -25.16 -9.28 -8.12
N LYS A 26 -24.33 -8.24 -8.09
CA LYS A 26 -23.34 -7.97 -9.14
C LYS A 26 -22.34 -9.12 -9.20
N SER A 27 -22.10 -9.62 -10.41
CA SER A 27 -21.08 -10.66 -10.65
C SER A 27 -20.14 -10.22 -11.76
N PHE A 28 -18.89 -10.68 -11.65
CA PHE A 28 -17.85 -10.52 -12.67
C PHE A 28 -16.83 -11.65 -12.55
N THR A 29 -15.99 -11.80 -13.56
CA THR A 29 -14.96 -12.84 -13.58
C THR A 29 -13.59 -12.19 -13.46
N LEU A 30 -12.75 -12.71 -12.56
CA LEU A 30 -11.34 -12.44 -12.49
C LEU A 30 -10.56 -13.64 -13.02
N ASN A 31 -9.35 -13.43 -13.51
CA ASN A 31 -8.40 -14.50 -13.75
C ASN A 31 -7.45 -14.55 -12.55
N LEU A 32 -7.47 -15.62 -11.80
CA LEU A 32 -6.75 -15.82 -10.55
C LEU A 32 -5.74 -16.96 -10.69
N ALA A 33 -4.59 -16.86 -10.04
CA ALA A 33 -3.60 -17.94 -10.00
C ALA A 33 -4.26 -19.27 -9.61
N GLU A 34 -4.00 -20.32 -10.39
CA GLU A 34 -4.56 -21.65 -10.16
C GLU A 34 -4.22 -22.15 -8.75
N GLY A 35 -5.19 -22.78 -8.10
CA GLY A 35 -5.05 -23.24 -6.70
C GLY A 35 -5.49 -22.22 -5.65
N PHE A 36 -5.82 -20.99 -6.03
CA PHE A 36 -6.37 -19.97 -5.12
C PHE A 36 -7.86 -19.74 -5.32
N GLU A 37 -8.51 -19.23 -4.29
CA GLU A 37 -9.88 -18.70 -4.32
C GLU A 37 -9.90 -17.26 -3.81
N ILE A 38 -10.94 -16.50 -4.22
CA ILE A 38 -11.18 -15.12 -3.77
C ILE A 38 -12.62 -15.00 -3.25
N ILE A 39 -12.76 -14.44 -2.06
CA ILE A 39 -14.03 -14.33 -1.33
C ILE A 39 -14.22 -12.87 -0.93
N PRO A 40 -15.38 -12.22 -1.21
CA PRO A 40 -15.73 -10.95 -0.62
C PRO A 40 -15.91 -11.13 0.91
N ALA A 41 -14.89 -10.73 1.68
CA ALA A 41 -14.83 -10.90 3.13
C ALA A 41 -15.59 -9.82 3.90
N ALA A 42 -15.60 -8.57 3.40
CA ALA A 42 -16.43 -7.48 3.88
C ALA A 42 -16.84 -6.58 2.70
N GLU A 43 -18.08 -6.09 2.74
CA GLU A 43 -18.68 -5.26 1.69
C GLU A 43 -19.43 -4.07 2.28
N GLY A 44 -19.67 -3.04 1.46
CA GLY A 44 -20.45 -1.87 1.86
C GLY A 44 -19.63 -0.69 2.36
N LEU A 45 -18.31 -0.80 2.31
CA LEU A 45 -17.38 0.31 2.53
C LEU A 45 -17.44 1.31 1.36
N LYS A 46 -16.75 2.44 1.46
CA LYS A 46 -16.74 3.48 0.42
C LYS A 46 -15.44 3.46 -0.38
N ARG A 47 -14.36 3.94 0.24
CA ARG A 47 -13.02 4.01 -0.36
C ARG A 47 -12.02 3.40 0.61
N VAL A 48 -12.16 2.09 0.82
CA VAL A 48 -11.33 1.32 1.75
C VAL A 48 -9.86 1.30 1.31
N ARG A 49 -8.94 1.58 2.25
CA ARG A 49 -7.53 1.79 1.92
C ARG A 49 -6.62 0.77 2.57
N PHE A 50 -5.97 1.10 3.67
CA PHE A 50 -4.89 0.31 4.27
C PHE A 50 -5.34 -0.40 5.52
N PHE A 51 -4.84 -1.62 5.67
CA PHE A 51 -5.07 -2.48 6.84
C PHE A 51 -4.08 -2.23 7.96
N ALA A 52 -4.51 -2.53 9.19
CA ALA A 52 -3.65 -2.85 10.30
C ALA A 52 -4.26 -3.99 11.13
N LYS A 53 -3.42 -4.89 11.62
CA LYS A 53 -3.79 -5.89 12.60
C LYS A 53 -3.57 -5.30 13.99
N ALA A 54 -4.60 -5.31 14.82
CA ALA A 54 -4.52 -4.85 16.19
C ALA A 54 -3.90 -5.92 17.10
N PRO A 55 -3.35 -5.53 18.27
CA PRO A 55 -2.78 -6.49 19.22
C PRO A 55 -3.77 -7.55 19.72
N ASP A 56 -5.06 -7.26 19.67
CA ASP A 56 -6.15 -8.20 19.99
C ASP A 56 -6.63 -9.03 18.79
N GLY A 57 -5.86 -9.08 17.71
CA GLY A 57 -6.12 -9.89 16.52
C GLY A 57 -7.12 -9.28 15.54
N ARG A 58 -7.91 -8.28 15.94
CA ARG A 58 -8.90 -7.66 15.04
C ARG A 58 -8.22 -6.88 13.91
N ILE A 59 -8.86 -6.88 12.75
CA ILE A 59 -8.38 -6.13 11.58
C ILE A 59 -9.03 -4.76 11.56
N PHE A 60 -8.21 -3.73 11.51
CA PHE A 60 -8.62 -2.36 11.29
C PHE A 60 -8.35 -1.98 9.84
N VAL A 61 -9.23 -1.14 9.27
CA VAL A 61 -9.06 -0.66 7.91
C VAL A 61 -9.51 0.79 7.80
N THR A 62 -8.73 1.60 7.08
CA THR A 62 -9.07 2.98 6.79
C THR A 62 -10.01 3.08 5.60
N ASP A 63 -10.86 4.09 5.59
CA ASP A 63 -11.75 4.43 4.48
C ASP A 63 -11.74 5.96 4.27
N MET A 64 -11.26 6.39 3.12
CA MET A 64 -11.18 7.82 2.76
C MET A 64 -12.51 8.42 2.33
N TYR A 65 -13.59 7.64 2.30
CA TYR A 65 -14.87 8.00 1.74
C TYR A 65 -14.86 8.19 0.20
N ASN A 66 -13.99 9.06 -0.33
CA ASN A 66 -13.73 9.23 -1.76
C ASN A 66 -12.31 9.81 -1.98
N LEU A 67 -11.92 10.09 -3.22
CA LEU A 67 -10.59 10.64 -3.57
C LEU A 67 -10.56 12.17 -3.60
N THR A 68 -11.60 12.85 -3.12
CA THR A 68 -11.58 14.31 -2.95
C THR A 68 -11.07 14.66 -1.56
N ASP A 69 -10.66 15.90 -1.37
CA ASP A 69 -10.39 16.45 -0.06
C ASP A 69 -11.68 16.48 0.77
N ASN A 70 -11.73 15.75 1.87
CA ASN A 70 -12.92 15.62 2.68
C ASN A 70 -12.62 15.17 4.12
N LYS A 71 -13.54 15.50 5.04
CA LYS A 71 -13.52 15.09 6.45
C LYS A 71 -14.62 14.06 6.75
N ARG A 72 -14.83 13.11 5.84
CA ARG A 72 -15.86 12.05 5.94
C ARG A 72 -15.25 10.66 6.09
N GLY A 73 -13.93 10.60 6.22
CA GLY A 73 -13.21 9.34 6.36
C GLY A 73 -13.51 8.65 7.69
N THR A 74 -13.28 7.35 7.71
CA THR A 74 -13.57 6.46 8.84
C THR A 74 -12.44 5.43 8.98
N VAL A 75 -12.12 5.05 10.19
CA VAL A 75 -11.42 3.80 10.50
C VAL A 75 -12.48 2.80 10.95
N TYR A 76 -12.52 1.64 10.32
CA TYR A 76 -13.41 0.53 10.66
C TYR A 76 -12.67 -0.60 11.36
N ILE A 77 -13.37 -1.30 12.25
CA ILE A 77 -12.99 -2.62 12.74
C ILE A 77 -13.75 -3.65 11.90
N LEU A 78 -13.02 -4.61 11.33
CA LEU A 78 -13.58 -5.82 10.75
C LEU A 78 -13.57 -6.89 11.84
N ASP A 79 -14.75 -7.32 12.29
CA ASP A 79 -14.93 -8.15 13.46
C ASP A 79 -15.79 -9.38 13.18
N GLY A 80 -15.74 -10.37 14.08
CA GLY A 80 -16.49 -11.61 13.97
C GLY A 80 -16.05 -12.42 12.73
N TRP A 81 -14.76 -12.71 12.66
CA TRP A 81 -14.17 -13.53 11.60
C TRP A 81 -14.71 -14.96 11.62
N ASP A 82 -15.25 -15.42 10.51
CA ASP A 82 -15.63 -16.79 10.24
C ASP A 82 -14.58 -17.41 9.30
N ALA A 83 -13.62 -18.11 9.85
CA ALA A 83 -12.48 -18.65 9.11
C ALA A 83 -12.90 -19.65 8.02
N ALA A 84 -13.94 -20.44 8.26
CA ALA A 84 -14.46 -21.40 7.30
C ALA A 84 -15.07 -20.71 6.09
N LYS A 85 -15.89 -19.67 6.32
CA LYS A 85 -16.49 -18.87 5.25
C LYS A 85 -15.58 -17.81 4.67
N GLY A 86 -14.49 -17.44 5.36
CA GLY A 86 -13.60 -16.35 4.98
C GLY A 86 -14.27 -14.99 5.01
N LYS A 87 -15.12 -14.71 6.02
CA LYS A 87 -15.93 -13.50 6.08
C LYS A 87 -15.95 -12.89 7.47
N PHE A 88 -15.99 -11.57 7.50
CA PHE A 88 -16.31 -10.81 8.69
C PHE A 88 -17.84 -10.66 8.84
N SER A 89 -18.35 -10.88 10.03
CA SER A 89 -19.79 -10.74 10.30
C SER A 89 -20.17 -9.30 10.64
N LYS A 90 -19.20 -8.47 11.06
CA LYS A 90 -19.40 -7.09 11.47
C LYS A 90 -18.39 -6.15 10.85
N VAL A 91 -18.83 -4.94 10.47
CA VAL A 91 -18.02 -3.80 10.08
C VAL A 91 -18.40 -2.64 11.00
N ILE A 92 -17.54 -2.33 11.96
CA ILE A 92 -17.84 -1.41 13.06
C ILE A 92 -17.10 -0.09 12.81
N PRO A 93 -17.79 1.07 12.71
CA PRO A 93 -17.12 2.36 12.68
C PRO A 93 -16.40 2.62 14.02
N TYR A 94 -15.09 2.72 14.00
CA TYR A 94 -14.26 2.94 15.18
C TYR A 94 -13.94 4.43 15.39
N MET A 95 -13.49 5.12 14.35
CA MET A 95 -13.30 6.58 14.33
C MET A 95 -13.92 7.15 13.06
N THR A 96 -14.65 8.25 13.17
CA THR A 96 -15.34 8.91 12.04
C THR A 96 -14.98 10.39 11.94
N GLY A 97 -15.37 11.04 10.84
CA GLY A 97 -15.10 12.47 10.64
C GLY A 97 -13.63 12.77 10.37
N LEU A 98 -12.89 11.81 9.84
CA LEU A 98 -11.44 11.91 9.63
C LEU A 98 -11.12 12.53 8.28
N HIS A 99 -10.01 13.27 8.23
CA HIS A 99 -9.54 13.95 7.04
C HIS A 99 -8.71 13.01 6.16
N ASN A 100 -9.35 12.39 5.16
CA ASN A 100 -8.72 11.46 4.22
C ASN A 100 -7.78 10.45 4.89
N PRO A 101 -8.20 9.66 5.89
CA PRO A 101 -7.35 8.71 6.59
C PRO A 101 -6.88 7.64 5.59
N ASN A 102 -5.56 7.48 5.45
CA ASN A 102 -5.02 6.47 4.54
C ASN A 102 -4.40 5.28 5.24
N SER A 103 -3.79 5.49 6.40
CA SER A 103 -3.06 4.43 7.09
C SER A 103 -3.26 4.52 8.60
N VAL A 104 -3.44 3.38 9.21
CA VAL A 104 -3.50 3.14 10.66
C VAL A 104 -2.47 2.07 11.00
N GLN A 105 -1.84 2.15 12.18
CA GLN A 105 -0.90 1.16 12.67
C GLN A 105 -1.01 1.02 14.20
N PHE A 106 -0.55 -0.10 14.72
CA PHE A 106 -0.44 -0.34 16.15
C PHE A 106 1.04 -0.48 16.54
N TYR A 107 1.34 -0.05 17.75
CA TYR A 107 2.68 -0.18 18.32
C TYR A 107 2.56 -0.37 19.83
N ARG A 108 3.36 -1.29 20.37
CA ARG A 108 3.52 -1.50 21.80
C ARG A 108 4.86 -0.90 22.23
N ASP A 109 4.83 0.05 23.16
CA ASP A 109 6.04 0.70 23.65
C ASP A 109 6.78 -0.15 24.69
N SER A 110 7.94 0.34 25.14
CA SER A 110 8.79 -0.34 26.13
C SER A 110 8.10 -0.57 27.48
N ASP A 111 7.13 0.26 27.82
CA ASP A 111 6.35 0.17 29.05
C ASP A 111 5.15 -0.79 28.92
N GLY A 112 5.00 -1.39 27.75
CA GLY A 112 3.92 -2.32 27.42
C GLY A 112 2.61 -1.64 27.06
N GLN A 113 2.56 -0.31 26.96
CA GLN A 113 1.36 0.41 26.51
C GLN A 113 1.17 0.22 25.01
N GLU A 114 -0.02 -0.18 24.64
CA GLU A 114 -0.43 -0.30 23.25
C GLU A 114 -1.00 1.03 22.75
N TRP A 115 -0.59 1.39 21.54
CA TRP A 115 -0.97 2.64 20.89
C TRP A 115 -1.54 2.36 19.51
N ILE A 116 -2.56 3.14 19.11
CA ILE A 116 -3.04 3.22 17.73
C ILE A 116 -2.59 4.54 17.12
N TYR A 117 -1.97 4.47 15.96
CA TYR A 117 -1.49 5.60 15.16
C TYR A 117 -2.38 5.78 13.96
N LEU A 118 -2.71 7.02 13.65
CA LEU A 118 -3.54 7.38 12.51
C LEU A 118 -2.88 8.48 11.69
N ALA A 119 -2.70 8.22 10.40
CA ALA A 119 -2.21 9.20 9.43
C ALA A 119 -3.38 9.77 8.61
N GLU A 120 -3.62 11.05 8.79
CA GLU A 120 -4.54 11.88 8.02
C GLU A 120 -3.73 12.79 7.07
N THR A 121 -4.39 13.54 6.21
CA THR A 121 -3.70 14.42 5.25
C THR A 121 -2.76 15.41 5.94
N GLU A 122 -3.23 16.11 6.99
CA GLU A 122 -2.50 17.21 7.62
C GLU A 122 -1.72 16.79 8.87
N LYS A 123 -1.93 15.59 9.40
CA LYS A 123 -1.33 15.19 10.69
C LYS A 123 -1.15 13.70 10.85
N LEU A 124 -0.21 13.36 11.74
CA LEU A 124 -0.07 12.07 12.35
C LEU A 124 -0.44 12.17 13.83
N THR A 125 -1.32 11.33 14.29
CA THR A 125 -1.74 11.27 15.69
C THR A 125 -1.58 9.87 16.26
N ARG A 126 -1.44 9.75 17.59
CA ARG A 126 -1.57 8.49 18.31
C ARG A 126 -2.50 8.63 19.51
N ARG A 127 -3.07 7.49 19.94
CA ARG A 127 -3.89 7.34 21.14
C ARG A 127 -3.52 6.06 21.84
N LYS A 128 -3.74 5.99 23.15
CA LYS A 128 -3.71 4.71 23.85
C LYS A 128 -4.79 3.80 23.27
N PHE A 129 -4.43 2.54 23.05
CA PHE A 129 -5.34 1.53 22.58
C PHE A 129 -5.69 0.58 23.73
N THR A 130 -6.96 0.20 23.84
CA THR A 130 -7.45 -0.80 24.79
C THR A 130 -8.03 -1.98 24.03
N ARG A 131 -7.52 -3.18 24.30
CA ARG A 131 -8.00 -4.41 23.66
C ARG A 131 -9.50 -4.56 23.82
N GLY A 132 -10.20 -4.96 22.79
CA GLY A 132 -11.65 -5.14 22.77
C GLY A 132 -12.48 -3.86 22.64
N GLU A 133 -11.90 -2.65 22.68
CA GLU A 133 -12.66 -1.43 22.49
C GLU A 133 -13.28 -1.36 21.08
N ILE A 134 -14.50 -0.83 20.98
CA ILE A 134 -15.23 -0.62 19.71
C ILE A 134 -15.29 0.85 19.29
N ARG A 135 -14.73 1.72 20.10
CA ARG A 135 -14.50 3.16 19.88
C ARG A 135 -13.34 3.58 20.76
N PRO A 136 -12.59 4.62 20.43
CA PRO A 136 -11.49 5.06 21.27
C PRO A 136 -11.94 5.40 22.69
N THR A 137 -11.34 4.76 23.68
CA THR A 137 -11.54 5.09 25.11
C THR A 137 -10.65 6.28 25.50
N ASP A 138 -9.46 6.40 24.87
CA ASP A 138 -8.64 7.62 24.95
C ASP A 138 -9.17 8.67 23.96
N THR A 139 -9.83 9.69 24.46
CA THR A 139 -10.46 10.75 23.67
C THR A 139 -9.50 11.90 23.32
N ARG A 140 -8.26 11.90 23.85
CA ARG A 140 -7.26 12.97 23.66
C ARG A 140 -6.08 12.49 22.83
N PRO A 141 -6.14 12.60 21.47
CA PRO A 141 -5.02 12.21 20.63
C PRO A 141 -3.80 13.08 20.88
N GLN A 142 -2.63 12.46 20.83
CA GLN A 142 -1.36 13.16 20.79
C GLN A 142 -1.02 13.42 19.30
N THR A 143 -0.82 14.66 18.90
CA THR A 143 -0.30 15.00 17.58
C THR A 143 1.21 14.85 17.58
N LEU A 144 1.73 13.97 16.73
CA LEU A 144 3.16 13.66 16.62
C LEU A 144 3.84 14.49 15.54
N ALA A 145 3.15 14.73 14.42
CA ALA A 145 3.65 15.51 13.30
C ALA A 145 2.50 16.18 12.57
N THR A 146 2.80 17.30 11.90
CA THR A 146 1.89 17.99 10.97
C THR A 146 2.51 18.05 9.59
N PHE A 147 1.67 18.00 8.55
CA PHE A 147 2.08 17.98 7.15
C PHE A 147 1.39 19.11 6.39
N PRO A 148 2.03 19.63 5.32
CA PRO A 148 1.40 20.63 4.47
C PRO A 148 0.10 20.10 3.89
N ASP A 149 -0.98 20.88 4.06
CA ASP A 149 -2.30 20.62 3.52
C ASP A 149 -2.85 21.88 2.88
N TYR A 150 -3.06 21.85 1.58
CA TYR A 150 -3.61 22.96 0.79
C TYR A 150 -4.91 22.56 0.10
N GLY A 151 -5.57 21.49 0.58
CA GLY A 151 -6.74 20.90 -0.05
C GLY A 151 -6.44 20.34 -1.45
N LEU A 152 -7.46 19.96 -2.20
CA LEU A 152 -7.34 19.49 -3.60
C LEU A 152 -7.18 20.62 -4.62
N SER A 153 -6.66 21.75 -4.24
CA SER A 153 -6.36 22.78 -5.20
C SER A 153 -5.13 22.41 -6.02
N TYR A 154 -5.33 21.91 -7.25
CA TYR A 154 -4.24 21.71 -8.20
C TYR A 154 -3.38 22.96 -8.41
N LYS A 155 -3.97 24.13 -8.18
CA LYS A 155 -3.29 25.44 -8.26
C LYS A 155 -2.36 25.69 -7.07
N TYR A 156 -2.67 25.14 -5.89
CA TYR A 156 -1.97 25.44 -4.63
C TYR A 156 -1.30 24.22 -3.97
N GLY A 157 -1.16 23.10 -4.67
CA GLY A 157 -0.41 21.96 -4.20
C GLY A 157 -1.19 20.90 -3.42
N GLY A 158 -2.49 20.81 -3.64
CA GLY A 158 -3.36 19.79 -3.04
C GLY A 158 -3.30 18.40 -3.67
N TRP A 159 -2.17 18.04 -4.26
CA TRP A 159 -1.91 16.71 -4.77
C TRP A 159 -1.46 15.76 -3.63
N HIS A 160 -1.71 14.48 -3.78
CA HIS A 160 -1.24 13.41 -2.91
C HIS A 160 -1.62 13.63 -1.43
N LEU A 161 -2.91 13.54 -1.16
CA LEU A 161 -3.50 13.73 0.19
C LEU A 161 -3.12 12.61 1.17
N THR A 162 -2.67 11.45 0.67
CA THR A 162 -2.43 10.27 1.51
C THR A 162 -1.10 10.32 2.24
N ARG A 163 -1.10 9.82 3.49
CA ARG A 163 0.10 9.54 4.30
C ARG A 163 0.03 8.08 4.70
N THR A 164 1.09 7.33 4.42
CA THR A 164 1.21 5.94 4.85
C THR A 164 2.27 5.84 5.92
N ILE A 165 2.00 5.06 6.96
CA ILE A 165 2.91 4.85 8.10
C ILE A 165 3.29 3.39 8.20
N SER A 166 4.51 3.13 8.68
CA SER A 166 5.00 1.79 8.97
C SER A 166 6.01 1.85 10.11
N PHE A 167 5.93 0.90 11.02
CA PHE A 167 6.97 0.68 12.03
C PHE A 167 7.99 -0.32 11.51
N SER A 168 9.27 -0.06 11.78
CA SER A 168 10.33 -1.06 11.61
C SER A 168 10.51 -1.89 12.89
N PRO A 169 11.15 -3.07 12.80
CA PRO A 169 11.36 -3.94 13.96
C PRO A 169 12.21 -3.31 15.07
N ASP A 170 13.05 -2.33 14.73
CA ASP A 170 13.83 -1.53 15.71
C ASP A 170 13.05 -0.35 16.31
N GLY A 171 11.72 -0.32 16.06
CA GLY A 171 10.79 0.61 16.67
C GLY A 171 10.74 2.01 16.05
N LYS A 172 11.39 2.25 14.91
CA LYS A 172 11.26 3.54 14.22
C LYS A 172 9.95 3.62 13.44
N LEU A 173 9.37 4.81 13.41
CA LEU A 173 8.15 5.13 12.67
C LEU A 173 8.51 5.89 11.40
N TYR A 174 8.05 5.37 10.26
CA TYR A 174 8.23 5.97 8.94
C TYR A 174 6.90 6.51 8.42
N VAL A 175 6.95 7.69 7.79
CA VAL A 175 5.78 8.35 7.21
C VAL A 175 6.09 8.79 5.78
N SER A 176 5.28 8.40 4.82
CA SER A 176 5.39 8.89 3.44
C SER A 176 4.64 10.22 3.27
N VAL A 177 5.29 11.17 2.61
CA VAL A 177 4.71 12.48 2.29
C VAL A 177 4.85 12.72 0.78
N GLY A 178 3.75 12.65 0.06
CA GLY A 178 3.75 12.85 -1.39
C GLY A 178 4.01 14.29 -1.81
N SER A 179 4.34 14.49 -3.09
CA SER A 179 4.60 15.79 -3.68
C SER A 179 3.36 16.68 -3.71
N SER A 180 3.58 18.00 -3.82
CA SER A 180 2.52 19.00 -3.96
C SER A 180 1.95 19.11 -5.37
N CYS A 181 2.59 18.45 -6.35
CA CYS A 181 2.30 18.64 -7.76
C CYS A 181 2.57 17.36 -8.57
N ASN A 182 2.22 17.38 -9.84
CA ASN A 182 2.56 16.31 -10.77
C ASN A 182 4.08 16.24 -11.01
N ALA A 183 4.72 17.37 -11.33
CA ALA A 183 6.16 17.49 -11.45
C ALA A 183 6.55 18.95 -11.17
N CYS A 184 7.34 19.20 -10.13
CA CYS A 184 7.85 20.50 -9.73
C CYS A 184 9.02 20.34 -8.76
N VAL A 185 9.74 21.41 -8.55
CA VAL A 185 10.67 21.54 -7.42
C VAL A 185 9.84 21.92 -6.19
N GLU A 186 9.85 21.07 -5.17
CA GLU A 186 9.08 21.30 -3.94
C GLU A 186 9.61 22.53 -3.17
N LYS A 187 8.67 23.26 -2.58
CA LYS A 187 8.98 24.37 -1.67
C LYS A 187 9.21 23.89 -0.24
N GLU A 188 8.41 22.92 0.19
CA GLU A 188 8.52 22.30 1.50
C GLU A 188 9.38 21.02 1.41
N LYS A 189 10.49 21.00 2.14
CA LYS A 189 11.45 19.88 2.15
C LYS A 189 10.84 18.54 2.56
N ILE A 190 9.77 18.57 3.36
CA ILE A 190 9.09 17.34 3.82
C ILE A 190 8.32 16.62 2.70
N ARG A 191 8.03 17.30 1.59
CA ARG A 191 7.29 16.70 0.47
C ARG A 191 8.20 15.82 -0.40
N ALA A 192 7.59 14.87 -1.09
CA ALA A 192 8.26 13.88 -1.93
C ALA A 192 9.35 13.10 -1.14
N SER A 193 9.06 12.80 0.12
CA SER A 193 10.00 12.19 1.06
C SER A 193 9.37 11.09 1.92
N ILE A 194 10.26 10.36 2.60
CA ILE A 194 9.92 9.53 3.74
C ILE A 194 10.55 10.20 4.96
N VAL A 195 9.73 10.43 5.97
CA VAL A 195 10.15 10.95 7.28
C VAL A 195 10.29 9.79 8.25
N GLU A 196 11.35 9.79 9.04
CA GLU A 196 11.58 8.86 10.15
C GLU A 196 11.47 9.62 11.47
N MET A 197 10.93 8.97 12.50
CA MET A 197 10.85 9.51 13.86
C MET A 197 10.78 8.38 14.89
N ASN A 198 10.95 8.72 16.15
CA ASN A 198 10.62 7.81 17.25
C ASN A 198 9.09 7.63 17.37
N PRO A 199 8.61 6.56 18.03
CA PRO A 199 7.18 6.31 18.20
C PRO A 199 6.41 7.43 18.93
N ASP A 200 7.12 8.25 19.70
CA ASP A 200 6.55 9.41 20.41
C ASP A 200 6.59 10.71 19.59
N GLY A 201 7.07 10.66 18.34
CA GLY A 201 7.18 11.80 17.44
C GLY A 201 8.49 12.59 17.58
N THR A 202 9.37 12.23 18.52
CA THR A 202 10.67 12.87 18.68
C THR A 202 11.67 12.42 17.62
N ASP A 203 12.80 13.10 17.50
CA ASP A 203 13.91 12.79 16.56
C ASP A 203 13.44 12.70 15.08
N GLN A 204 12.53 13.61 14.69
CA GLN A 204 12.01 13.65 13.34
C GLN A 204 13.07 14.11 12.34
N ARG A 205 13.28 13.31 11.27
CA ARG A 205 14.24 13.61 10.21
C ARG A 205 13.78 13.10 8.84
N GLU A 206 14.31 13.67 7.77
CA GLU A 206 14.19 13.12 6.43
C GLU A 206 14.99 11.81 6.36
N PHE A 207 14.31 10.70 6.12
CA PHE A 207 14.96 9.39 5.92
C PHE A 207 15.39 9.21 4.47
N ALA A 208 14.52 9.58 3.52
CA ALA A 208 14.75 9.47 2.09
C ALA A 208 13.94 10.54 1.35
N ARG A 209 14.41 10.95 0.17
CA ARG A 209 13.75 11.97 -0.65
C ARG A 209 13.71 11.59 -2.13
N GLY A 210 13.07 12.44 -2.93
CA GLY A 210 12.96 12.21 -4.38
C GLY A 210 11.97 11.11 -4.75
N LEU A 211 11.00 10.85 -3.88
CA LEU A 211 9.89 9.91 -4.04
C LEU A 211 8.60 10.71 -4.27
N ARG A 212 8.20 10.85 -5.54
CA ARG A 212 7.04 11.69 -5.90
C ARG A 212 5.79 11.38 -5.09
N ASN A 213 5.41 10.12 -5.00
CA ASN A 213 4.24 9.68 -4.23
C ASN A 213 4.40 8.22 -3.81
N ALA A 214 5.05 8.00 -2.69
CA ALA A 214 5.23 6.68 -2.09
C ALA A 214 3.97 6.31 -1.30
N VAL A 215 3.03 5.59 -1.92
CA VAL A 215 1.76 5.25 -1.27
C VAL A 215 1.84 3.93 -0.52
N GLY A 216 2.39 2.87 -1.10
CA GLY A 216 2.74 1.65 -0.36
C GLY A 216 4.02 1.89 0.44
N LEU A 217 3.97 1.66 1.75
CA LEU A 217 5.11 1.76 2.65
C LEU A 217 5.00 0.66 3.69
N ARG A 218 6.00 -0.22 3.78
CA ARG A 218 5.98 -1.33 4.73
C ARG A 218 7.40 -1.75 5.12
N ALA A 219 7.62 -1.95 6.41
CA ALA A 219 8.82 -2.62 6.89
C ALA A 219 8.64 -4.14 6.81
N ILE A 220 9.63 -4.82 6.25
CA ILE A 220 9.68 -6.28 6.10
C ILE A 220 11.09 -6.73 6.47
N GLY A 221 11.21 -7.53 7.52
CA GLY A 221 12.49 -7.79 8.15
C GLY A 221 13.17 -6.47 8.53
N LYS A 222 14.45 -6.32 8.24
CA LYS A 222 15.21 -5.10 8.56
C LYS A 222 15.12 -3.98 7.48
N PHE A 223 14.32 -4.16 6.47
CA PHE A 223 14.22 -3.22 5.35
C PHE A 223 12.88 -2.51 5.35
N VAL A 224 12.88 -1.25 4.94
CA VAL A 224 11.67 -0.49 4.64
C VAL A 224 11.51 -0.44 3.12
N PHE A 225 10.36 -0.90 2.63
CA PHE A 225 10.05 -0.89 1.21
C PHE A 225 8.97 0.13 0.89
N ALA A 226 9.02 0.68 -0.33
CA ALA A 226 7.98 1.57 -0.82
C ALA A 226 7.70 1.36 -2.30
N THR A 227 6.41 1.43 -2.67
CA THR A 227 5.99 1.71 -4.04
C THR A 227 6.03 3.22 -4.27
N ASN A 228 6.36 3.67 -5.47
CA ASN A 228 6.37 5.10 -5.79
C ASN A 228 5.78 5.36 -7.17
N GLN A 229 4.84 6.29 -7.24
CA GLN A 229 4.13 6.62 -8.48
C GLN A 229 4.89 7.68 -9.29
N GLY A 230 5.11 7.36 -10.56
CA GLY A 230 5.72 8.25 -11.54
C GLY A 230 4.84 9.46 -11.90
N SER A 231 5.46 10.51 -12.46
CA SER A 231 4.77 11.72 -12.89
C SER A 231 4.15 11.56 -14.28
N ASP A 232 3.10 12.35 -14.59
CA ASP A 232 2.36 12.22 -15.84
C ASP A 232 2.91 13.02 -17.02
N HIS A 233 3.87 13.93 -16.77
CA HIS A 233 4.33 14.88 -17.79
C HIS A 233 5.20 14.28 -18.90
N LEU A 234 5.73 13.06 -18.72
CA LEU A 234 6.56 12.37 -19.69
C LEU A 234 5.76 11.46 -20.67
N GLY A 235 4.43 11.56 -20.64
CA GLY A 235 3.56 10.81 -21.55
C GLY A 235 3.03 9.49 -20.97
N LEU A 236 2.45 8.65 -21.83
CA LEU A 236 1.68 7.49 -21.38
C LEU A 236 2.56 6.27 -21.03
N GLN A 237 3.76 6.20 -21.59
CA GLN A 237 4.68 5.04 -21.44
C GLN A 237 5.85 5.32 -20.50
N LYS A 238 5.94 6.54 -19.96
CA LYS A 238 6.99 7.00 -19.04
C LYS A 238 6.41 7.94 -17.99
N PRO A 239 7.08 8.04 -16.83
CA PRO A 239 8.10 7.14 -16.28
C PRO A 239 7.49 5.84 -15.80
N ASP A 240 8.34 4.86 -15.43
CA ASP A 240 7.90 3.69 -14.69
C ASP A 240 7.26 4.08 -13.35
N GLU A 241 6.36 3.25 -12.85
CA GLU A 241 6.10 3.15 -11.43
C GLU A 241 7.23 2.32 -10.80
N THR A 242 7.69 2.65 -9.61
CA THR A 242 8.89 2.04 -9.04
C THR A 242 8.65 1.42 -7.68
N PHE A 243 9.48 0.44 -7.33
CA PHE A 243 9.55 -0.19 -6.03
C PHE A 243 10.96 -0.08 -5.49
N TYR A 244 11.10 0.37 -4.26
CA TYR A 244 12.40 0.60 -3.63
C TYR A 244 12.53 -0.15 -2.31
N ALA A 245 13.71 -0.72 -2.06
CA ALA A 245 14.21 -0.95 -0.72
C ALA A 245 14.87 0.36 -0.26
N LEU A 246 14.25 1.04 0.66
CA LEU A 246 14.67 2.37 1.08
C LEU A 246 15.97 2.33 1.90
N LYS A 247 16.80 3.36 1.72
CA LYS A 247 18.03 3.56 2.48
C LYS A 247 18.07 4.97 3.02
N GLN A 248 18.54 5.11 4.26
CA GLN A 248 18.72 6.41 4.90
C GLN A 248 19.65 7.30 4.07
N GLY A 249 19.25 8.57 3.92
CA GLY A 249 20.01 9.59 3.20
C GLY A 249 19.95 9.46 1.67
N SER A 250 19.20 8.49 1.12
CA SER A 250 19.13 8.29 -0.33
C SER A 250 18.20 9.27 -1.01
N ASP A 251 18.61 9.67 -2.23
CA ASP A 251 17.81 10.44 -3.17
C ASP A 251 17.36 9.51 -4.32
N TYR A 252 16.03 9.43 -4.53
CA TYR A 252 15.40 8.62 -5.56
C TYR A 252 15.09 9.41 -6.84
N GLY A 253 15.50 10.68 -6.89
CA GLY A 253 15.70 11.46 -8.10
C GLY A 253 14.58 12.44 -8.47
N TRP A 254 13.34 12.21 -8.11
CA TRP A 254 12.24 13.11 -8.49
C TRP A 254 12.46 14.53 -7.90
N PRO A 255 12.19 15.63 -8.65
CA PRO A 255 11.67 15.68 -10.01
C PRO A 255 12.75 15.63 -11.11
N TYR A 256 14.01 15.60 -10.75
CA TYR A 256 15.15 15.76 -11.68
C TYR A 256 15.47 14.51 -12.49
N CYS A 257 15.05 13.36 -12.00
CA CYS A 257 15.34 12.06 -12.61
C CYS A 257 14.09 11.18 -12.59
N HIS A 258 14.04 10.25 -13.53
CA HIS A 258 12.97 9.27 -13.63
C HIS A 258 13.49 7.89 -14.03
N SER A 259 12.72 6.84 -13.74
CA SER A 259 12.98 5.48 -14.24
C SER A 259 12.27 5.25 -15.56
N SER A 260 12.93 4.55 -16.48
CA SER A 260 12.29 3.99 -17.67
C SER A 260 12.95 2.65 -18.00
N GLY A 261 12.18 1.56 -18.01
CA GLY A 261 12.71 0.20 -18.12
C GLY A 261 13.68 -0.17 -17.00
N GLY A 262 13.47 0.37 -15.79
CA GLY A 262 14.31 0.17 -14.62
C GLY A 262 15.64 0.95 -14.62
N LYS A 263 15.93 1.71 -15.66
CA LYS A 263 17.12 2.56 -15.77
C LYS A 263 16.79 4.00 -15.42
N ILE A 264 17.76 4.71 -14.85
CA ILE A 264 17.59 6.12 -14.44
C ILE A 264 17.99 7.03 -15.61
N PHE A 265 17.13 8.00 -15.87
CA PHE A 265 17.32 9.04 -16.89
C PHE A 265 17.11 10.42 -16.29
N ALA A 266 17.78 11.41 -16.85
CA ALA A 266 17.54 12.82 -16.51
C ALA A 266 16.15 13.25 -17.00
N ASP A 267 15.47 14.06 -16.18
CA ASP A 267 14.21 14.67 -16.59
C ASP A 267 14.49 15.83 -17.57
N PRO A 268 13.78 15.92 -18.70
CA PRO A 268 14.03 16.97 -19.68
C PRO A 268 13.62 18.37 -19.19
N GLY A 269 12.64 18.45 -18.26
CA GLY A 269 12.09 19.70 -17.75
C GLY A 269 12.76 20.23 -16.48
N PHE A 270 13.50 19.36 -15.76
CA PHE A 270 14.09 19.73 -14.48
C PHE A 270 15.59 19.42 -14.49
N LYS A 271 16.41 20.40 -14.09
CA LYS A 271 17.87 20.28 -14.12
C LYS A 271 18.51 20.69 -12.81
N ARG A 272 19.57 19.99 -12.41
CA ARG A 272 20.47 20.33 -11.31
C ARG A 272 21.88 19.86 -11.59
N PRO A 273 22.94 20.45 -10.98
CA PRO A 273 24.31 19.95 -11.09
C PRO A 273 24.41 18.47 -10.63
N GLY A 274 25.21 17.66 -11.33
CA GLY A 274 25.37 16.23 -11.00
C GLY A 274 24.08 15.42 -11.12
N GLN A 275 23.14 15.87 -11.94
CA GLN A 275 21.83 15.26 -12.11
C GLN A 275 21.93 13.76 -12.38
N CYS A 276 21.22 12.98 -11.56
CA CYS A 276 21.09 11.52 -11.62
C CYS A 276 22.35 10.69 -11.30
N SER A 277 23.50 11.29 -11.06
CA SER A 277 24.76 10.53 -10.81
C SER A 277 24.69 9.63 -9.55
N ASN A 278 23.96 10.05 -8.53
CA ASN A 278 23.82 9.35 -7.23
C ASN A 278 22.40 8.89 -6.94
N VAL A 279 21.54 8.82 -7.97
CA VAL A 279 20.16 8.36 -7.80
C VAL A 279 20.13 6.85 -7.65
N THR A 280 19.47 6.38 -6.60
CA THR A 280 19.32 4.95 -6.35
C THR A 280 18.39 4.31 -7.39
N ALA A 281 18.86 3.28 -8.07
CA ALA A 281 18.04 2.51 -9.00
C ALA A 281 16.90 1.76 -8.28
N PRO A 282 15.75 1.55 -8.94
CA PRO A 282 14.64 0.82 -8.33
C PRO A 282 14.99 -0.66 -8.09
N TYR A 283 14.47 -1.21 -7.02
CA TYR A 283 14.52 -2.64 -6.73
C TYR A 283 13.74 -3.45 -7.78
N ALA A 284 12.59 -2.90 -8.20
CA ALA A 284 11.76 -3.35 -9.30
C ALA A 284 10.98 -2.16 -9.88
N TYR A 285 10.39 -2.36 -11.06
CA TYR A 285 9.58 -1.35 -11.72
C TYR A 285 8.33 -1.95 -12.35
N PHE A 286 7.31 -1.14 -12.50
CA PHE A 286 6.01 -1.50 -13.07
C PHE A 286 5.72 -0.61 -14.30
N PRO A 287 4.82 -1.03 -15.20
CA PRO A 287 4.40 -0.19 -16.31
C PRO A 287 3.93 1.19 -15.84
N ALA A 288 4.27 2.21 -16.59
CA ALA A 288 3.80 3.57 -16.36
C ALA A 288 2.28 3.59 -16.16
N ARG A 289 1.77 4.42 -15.26
CA ARG A 289 0.34 4.58 -14.96
C ARG A 289 -0.34 3.35 -14.34
N SER A 290 0.39 2.35 -13.90
CA SER A 290 -0.19 1.21 -13.20
C SER A 290 -0.60 1.53 -11.76
N SER A 291 -0.11 2.64 -11.19
CA SER A 291 -0.38 3.10 -9.82
C SER A 291 -0.14 2.00 -8.79
N ALA A 292 1.13 1.61 -8.63
CA ALA A 292 1.52 0.64 -7.62
C ALA A 292 1.23 1.19 -6.22
N LEU A 293 0.51 0.41 -5.39
CA LEU A 293 0.09 0.77 -4.05
C LEU A 293 0.62 -0.23 -3.01
N GLY A 294 -0.26 -0.79 -2.18
CA GLY A 294 0.11 -1.70 -1.10
C GLY A 294 0.66 -3.05 -1.57
N PHE A 295 1.40 -3.69 -0.71
CA PHE A 295 2.07 -4.95 -0.97
C PHE A 295 2.37 -5.70 0.32
N ASP A 296 2.61 -7.01 0.21
CA ASP A 296 3.19 -7.82 1.28
C ASP A 296 4.14 -8.88 0.73
N TYR A 297 4.94 -9.50 1.60
CA TYR A 297 5.99 -10.45 1.23
C TYR A 297 5.69 -11.85 1.76
N PHE A 298 5.89 -12.87 0.93
CA PHE A 298 5.52 -14.26 1.19
C PHE A 298 6.76 -15.15 1.20
N ASP A 299 7.32 -15.42 2.36
CA ASP A 299 8.56 -16.17 2.57
C ASP A 299 8.45 -17.35 3.56
N ASP A 300 7.24 -17.60 4.11
CA ASP A 300 7.05 -18.69 5.06
C ASP A 300 7.38 -20.05 4.43
N ALA A 301 7.81 -21.00 5.26
CA ALA A 301 8.23 -22.32 4.79
C ALA A 301 7.16 -23.02 3.93
N ASP A 302 5.89 -22.91 4.33
CA ASP A 302 4.75 -23.56 3.67
C ASP A 302 4.13 -22.75 2.52
N THR A 303 4.74 -21.61 2.15
CA THR A 303 4.26 -20.81 1.02
C THR A 303 4.37 -21.62 -0.28
N VAL A 304 3.28 -21.63 -1.06
CA VAL A 304 3.25 -22.30 -2.36
C VAL A 304 4.27 -21.70 -3.31
N ALA A 305 4.89 -22.54 -4.15
CA ALA A 305 6.01 -22.16 -5.03
C ALA A 305 5.71 -20.93 -5.92
N SER A 306 4.47 -20.77 -6.36
CA SER A 306 4.10 -19.65 -7.25
C SER A 306 4.29 -18.26 -6.63
N ILE A 307 4.17 -18.14 -5.29
CA ILE A 307 4.33 -16.86 -4.57
C ILE A 307 5.47 -16.89 -3.53
N LYS A 308 6.18 -18.00 -3.41
CA LYS A 308 7.32 -18.16 -2.50
C LYS A 308 8.42 -17.15 -2.83
N ASP A 309 8.98 -16.52 -1.79
CA ASP A 309 10.04 -15.52 -1.85
C ASP A 309 9.70 -14.35 -2.79
N ALA A 310 8.43 -13.94 -2.77
CA ALA A 310 7.90 -12.90 -3.64
C ALA A 310 7.11 -11.84 -2.88
N PHE A 311 7.10 -10.64 -3.41
CA PHE A 311 6.12 -9.62 -3.09
C PHE A 311 4.87 -9.83 -3.94
N LEU A 312 3.70 -9.77 -3.34
CA LEU A 312 2.46 -9.49 -4.05
C LEU A 312 2.20 -7.99 -3.98
N VAL A 313 2.01 -7.36 -5.13
CA VAL A 313 1.86 -5.90 -5.24
C VAL A 313 0.54 -5.55 -5.93
N SER A 314 -0.24 -4.68 -5.29
CA SER A 314 -1.46 -4.13 -5.87
C SER A 314 -1.13 -3.05 -6.88
N LEU A 315 -1.54 -3.25 -8.13
CA LEU A 315 -1.52 -2.25 -9.19
C LEU A 315 -2.94 -1.70 -9.38
N HIS A 316 -3.20 -0.55 -8.78
CA HIS A 316 -4.52 0.08 -8.71
C HIS A 316 -5.08 0.48 -10.08
N GLY A 317 -4.20 0.86 -10.98
CA GLY A 317 -4.54 1.22 -12.35
C GLY A 317 -4.77 2.71 -12.57
N SER A 318 -4.55 3.12 -13.81
CA SER A 318 -4.71 4.49 -14.27
C SER A 318 -6.15 5.00 -14.10
N THR A 319 -6.30 6.30 -13.86
CA THR A 319 -7.60 6.98 -13.98
C THR A 319 -8.09 7.01 -15.42
N ASN A 320 -7.19 7.06 -16.38
CA ASN A 320 -7.50 6.90 -17.80
C ASN A 320 -7.55 5.41 -18.17
N LYS A 321 -8.76 4.87 -18.29
CA LYS A 321 -9.02 3.46 -18.60
C LYS A 321 -8.45 3.00 -19.95
N ALA A 322 -8.28 3.91 -20.91
CA ALA A 322 -7.74 3.59 -22.24
C ALA A 322 -6.28 3.15 -22.18
N ILE A 323 -5.54 3.54 -21.14
CA ILE A 323 -4.16 3.08 -20.93
C ILE A 323 -4.16 1.60 -20.55
N GLY A 324 -5.12 1.15 -19.73
CA GLY A 324 -5.31 -0.25 -19.35
C GLY A 324 -4.25 -0.86 -18.43
N HIS A 325 -3.23 -0.10 -18.01
CA HIS A 325 -2.20 -0.58 -17.10
C HIS A 325 -2.72 -0.65 -15.66
N GLY A 326 -2.25 -1.65 -14.90
CA GLY A 326 -2.71 -1.92 -13.53
C GLY A 326 -4.00 -2.72 -13.48
N TYR A 327 -4.88 -2.43 -12.52
CA TYR A 327 -6.13 -3.16 -12.26
C TYR A 327 -5.90 -4.65 -11.99
N LYS A 328 -4.83 -4.97 -11.25
CA LYS A 328 -4.39 -6.35 -11.01
C LYS A 328 -3.47 -6.44 -9.79
N VAL A 329 -3.22 -7.66 -9.36
CA VAL A 329 -2.15 -7.99 -8.41
C VAL A 329 -1.06 -8.74 -9.17
N VAL A 330 0.18 -8.35 -8.93
CA VAL A 330 1.35 -8.97 -9.56
C VAL A 330 2.26 -9.64 -8.52
N ILE A 331 2.93 -10.70 -8.97
CA ILE A 331 4.05 -11.31 -8.27
C ILE A 331 5.32 -10.60 -8.71
N MET A 332 6.11 -10.16 -7.75
CA MET A 332 7.34 -9.43 -8.01
C MET A 332 8.48 -10.06 -7.22
N ARG A 333 9.55 -10.44 -7.92
CA ARG A 333 10.83 -10.87 -7.37
C ARG A 333 11.93 -10.00 -7.94
N LYS A 334 12.98 -9.80 -7.17
CA LYS A 334 14.12 -8.97 -7.60
C LYS A 334 14.78 -9.55 -8.83
N GLY A 335 14.92 -8.72 -9.88
CA GLY A 335 15.61 -9.13 -11.11
C GLY A 335 14.79 -10.04 -12.04
N GLU A 336 13.57 -10.41 -11.66
CA GLU A 336 12.68 -11.22 -12.47
C GLU A 336 11.64 -10.36 -13.20
N ARG A 337 11.07 -10.92 -14.28
CA ARG A 337 9.93 -10.32 -14.97
C ARG A 337 8.69 -10.41 -14.06
N LEU A 338 7.91 -9.34 -14.02
CA LEU A 338 6.62 -9.32 -13.34
C LEU A 338 5.69 -10.41 -13.88
N GLN A 339 4.99 -11.06 -12.97
CA GLN A 339 4.00 -12.10 -13.28
C GLN A 339 2.64 -11.69 -12.74
N ASP A 340 1.57 -11.97 -13.47
CA ASP A 340 0.23 -11.73 -12.95
C ASP A 340 -0.13 -12.81 -11.93
N PHE A 341 -0.56 -12.38 -10.74
CA PHE A 341 -1.21 -13.25 -9.76
C PHE A 341 -2.72 -13.25 -9.95
N MET A 342 -3.29 -12.07 -10.20
CA MET A 342 -4.71 -11.87 -10.43
C MET A 342 -4.94 -10.66 -11.32
N ASN A 343 -5.80 -10.80 -12.33
CA ASN A 343 -6.19 -9.70 -13.22
C ASN A 343 -7.69 -9.76 -13.57
N GLY A 344 -8.17 -8.81 -14.38
CA GLY A 344 -9.57 -8.78 -14.82
C GLY A 344 -10.44 -7.76 -14.07
N PHE A 345 -9.87 -6.92 -13.21
CA PHE A 345 -10.61 -5.81 -12.60
C PHE A 345 -10.98 -4.71 -13.62
N LEU A 346 -10.28 -4.62 -14.73
CA LEU A 346 -10.67 -3.82 -15.89
C LEU A 346 -10.98 -4.76 -17.07
N GLN A 347 -12.22 -4.76 -17.57
CA GLN A 347 -12.65 -5.58 -18.69
C GLN A 347 -13.50 -4.76 -19.64
N ARG A 348 -13.10 -4.69 -20.92
CA ARG A 348 -13.83 -3.98 -21.97
C ARG A 348 -14.23 -2.55 -21.57
N GLY A 349 -13.30 -1.81 -20.95
CA GLY A 349 -13.52 -0.45 -20.47
C GLY A 349 -14.37 -0.32 -19.18
N LYS A 350 -14.87 -1.44 -18.62
CA LYS A 350 -15.61 -1.47 -17.37
C LYS A 350 -14.66 -1.80 -16.20
N VAL A 351 -14.62 -0.93 -15.20
CA VAL A 351 -13.90 -1.19 -13.96
C VAL A 351 -14.79 -1.98 -13.02
N ASN A 352 -14.34 -3.15 -12.60
CA ASN A 352 -15.00 -4.01 -11.60
C ASN A 352 -14.40 -3.86 -10.21
N GLY A 353 -13.18 -3.32 -10.12
CA GLY A 353 -12.47 -3.07 -8.87
C GLY A 353 -11.11 -2.43 -9.13
N ARG A 354 -10.46 -1.98 -8.04
CA ARG A 354 -9.10 -1.43 -8.03
C ARG A 354 -8.38 -1.93 -6.78
N PRO A 355 -7.48 -2.92 -6.90
CA PRO A 355 -6.68 -3.38 -5.78
C PRO A 355 -5.89 -2.23 -5.14
N CYS A 356 -5.92 -2.14 -3.80
CA CYS A 356 -5.26 -1.06 -3.09
C CYS A 356 -4.21 -1.56 -2.10
N ASP A 357 -4.58 -2.28 -1.05
CA ASP A 357 -3.63 -2.82 -0.08
C ASP A 357 -3.68 -4.34 -0.03
N ILE A 358 -2.59 -4.96 0.39
CA ILE A 358 -2.45 -6.39 0.65
C ILE A 358 -1.93 -6.54 2.07
N MET A 359 -2.59 -7.40 2.85
CA MET A 359 -2.15 -7.81 4.19
C MET A 359 -2.06 -9.33 4.22
N LYS A 360 -0.87 -9.86 4.36
CA LYS A 360 -0.63 -11.30 4.58
C LYS A 360 -1.28 -11.74 5.89
N LEU A 361 -2.02 -12.85 5.85
CA LEU A 361 -2.60 -13.49 7.02
C LEU A 361 -1.80 -14.73 7.42
N ASP A 362 -1.46 -15.54 6.43
CA ASP A 362 -0.62 -16.72 6.58
C ASP A 362 0.23 -16.98 5.32
N ALA A 363 0.92 -18.10 5.25
CA ALA A 363 1.78 -18.49 4.13
C ALA A 363 1.10 -18.44 2.75
N ASN A 364 -0.22 -18.65 2.71
CA ASN A 364 -0.98 -18.83 1.47
C ASN A 364 -2.31 -18.07 1.46
N ALA A 365 -2.46 -17.08 2.35
CA ALA A 365 -3.66 -16.26 2.44
C ALA A 365 -3.34 -14.80 2.75
N PHE A 366 -4.16 -13.91 2.19
CA PHE A 366 -4.08 -12.48 2.44
C PHE A 366 -5.44 -11.79 2.30
N LEU A 367 -5.60 -10.68 2.98
CA LEU A 367 -6.67 -9.72 2.71
C LEU A 367 -6.21 -8.72 1.64
N MET A 368 -7.14 -8.28 0.82
CA MET A 368 -6.93 -7.24 -0.19
C MET A 368 -8.07 -6.24 -0.15
N THR A 369 -7.76 -4.95 -0.13
CA THR A 369 -8.76 -3.89 -0.30
C THR A 369 -8.98 -3.56 -1.76
N ASP A 370 -10.22 -3.27 -2.11
CA ASP A 370 -10.66 -2.69 -3.38
C ASP A 370 -11.34 -1.36 -3.08
N ASP A 371 -10.64 -0.28 -3.28
CA ASP A 371 -11.10 1.06 -2.93
C ASP A 371 -12.09 1.65 -3.94
N PHE A 372 -12.26 1.01 -5.09
CA PHE A 372 -13.27 1.41 -6.09
C PHE A 372 -14.64 0.85 -5.76
N SER A 373 -14.71 -0.40 -5.32
CA SER A 373 -15.97 -1.09 -5.02
C SER A 373 -16.32 -1.09 -3.53
N GLY A 374 -15.42 -0.64 -2.66
CA GLY A 374 -15.61 -0.63 -1.20
C GLY A 374 -15.68 -2.04 -0.62
N ILE A 375 -14.77 -2.90 -1.04
CA ILE A 375 -14.76 -4.33 -0.71
C ILE A 375 -13.41 -4.72 -0.11
N VAL A 376 -13.46 -5.56 0.91
CA VAL A 376 -12.31 -6.35 1.37
C VAL A 376 -12.48 -7.77 0.87
N TYR A 377 -11.49 -8.27 0.17
CA TYR A 377 -11.41 -9.67 -0.27
C TYR A 377 -10.47 -10.47 0.62
N LEU A 378 -10.86 -11.71 0.92
CA LEU A 378 -9.92 -12.77 1.28
C LEU A 378 -9.48 -13.47 0.01
N VAL A 379 -8.19 -13.65 -0.16
CA VAL A 379 -7.60 -14.53 -1.16
C VAL A 379 -6.80 -15.59 -0.44
N ARG A 380 -7.09 -16.87 -0.69
CA ARG A 380 -6.41 -17.99 -0.02
C ARG A 380 -6.25 -19.20 -0.93
N LYS A 381 -5.36 -20.10 -0.59
CA LYS A 381 -5.26 -21.41 -1.23
C LYS A 381 -6.58 -22.16 -1.07
N LYS A 382 -7.07 -22.79 -2.14
CA LYS A 382 -8.31 -23.57 -2.11
C LYS A 382 -8.23 -24.72 -1.13
N GLY A 383 -9.31 -24.91 -0.37
CA GLY A 383 -9.41 -26.00 0.60
C GLY A 383 -8.68 -25.77 1.90
N THR A 384 -8.16 -24.55 2.15
CA THR A 384 -7.58 -24.17 3.44
C THR A 384 -8.55 -23.31 4.24
N VAL A 385 -8.37 -23.32 5.55
CA VAL A 385 -9.01 -22.41 6.49
C VAL A 385 -7.94 -21.43 6.95
N THR A 386 -8.27 -20.15 7.00
CA THR A 386 -7.35 -19.11 7.44
C THR A 386 -7.83 -18.50 8.74
N GLU A 387 -7.04 -18.60 9.78
CA GLU A 387 -7.30 -18.00 11.08
C GLU A 387 -6.71 -16.60 11.16
N ILE A 388 -7.36 -15.72 11.92
CA ILE A 388 -6.82 -14.43 12.31
C ILE A 388 -6.59 -14.51 13.83
N VAL A 389 -5.32 -14.68 14.20
CA VAL A 389 -4.92 -14.87 15.60
C VAL A 389 -4.44 -13.57 16.22
N GLU A 390 -4.50 -13.46 17.55
CA GLU A 390 -3.89 -12.35 18.30
C GLU A 390 -2.36 -12.38 18.16
N ASP A 391 -1.73 -11.22 18.22
CA ASP A 391 -0.28 -11.13 18.33
C ASP A 391 0.11 -11.38 19.80
N VAL A 392 0.91 -12.42 20.04
CA VAL A 392 1.38 -12.86 21.37
C VAL A 392 2.42 -11.90 21.94
#